data_f4924dc8c61c623d9eba83f69ea5345f
#
_entry.id   f4924dc8c61c623d9eba83f69ea5345f
#
_cell.length_a   1.000
_cell.length_b   1.000
_cell.length_c   1.000
_cell.angle_alpha   90.00
_cell.angle_beta   90.00
_cell.angle_gamma   90.00
#
_symmetry.space_group_name_H-M   'P 1'
#
loop_
_entity.id
_entity.type
_entity.pdbx_description
1 polymer ?
#
loop_
_entity_poly.entity_id
_entity_poly.type
_entity_poly.pdbx_seq_one_letter_code
_entity_poly.pdbx_strand_id
1 'polypeptide(L)'
;MKYKIREIEPKDNASVENIIRTCLLEFGGNREGLAWCDPDLGRFSETYNKEGFKYWVAEDESGKIVGGVGIGGLDDTNKVCELQKMYCLKESRGTGLAHELMKLALEYAKKYYKKCYLETLSNMVAANKFYIKYGFEKLEKPYLQTEHYACDVWYIKNL
;
A
#
# COMPACT_ATOMS: atom_id res chain seq x y z
N MET A 1 19.36 0.49 -10.49
CA MET A 1 19.37 -0.52 -9.43
C MET A 1 18.30 -1.55 -9.68
N LYS A 2 18.59 -2.82 -9.53
CA LYS A 2 17.61 -3.89 -9.71
C LYS A 2 17.00 -4.27 -8.37
N TYR A 3 15.70 -4.54 -8.38
CA TYR A 3 14.96 -4.99 -7.21
C TYR A 3 14.34 -6.35 -7.48
N LYS A 4 14.25 -7.15 -6.43
CA LYS A 4 13.52 -8.41 -6.46
C LYS A 4 12.23 -8.22 -5.69
N ILE A 5 11.10 -8.40 -6.36
CA ILE A 5 9.77 -8.30 -5.73
C ILE A 5 9.25 -9.72 -5.52
N ARG A 6 8.81 -10.00 -4.31
CA ARG A 6 8.29 -11.30 -3.91
C ARG A 6 7.23 -11.16 -2.82
N GLU A 7 6.50 -12.24 -2.56
CA GLU A 7 5.55 -12.25 -1.46
C GLU A 7 6.27 -12.13 -0.12
N ILE A 8 5.61 -11.50 0.85
CA ILE A 8 6.14 -11.33 2.20
C ILE A 8 6.29 -12.68 2.90
N GLU A 9 7.34 -12.80 3.70
CA GLU A 9 7.60 -13.96 4.56
C GLU A 9 7.71 -13.47 6.00
N PRO A 10 7.56 -14.35 7.01
CA PRO A 10 7.65 -13.94 8.43
C PRO A 10 8.92 -13.16 8.78
N LYS A 11 10.03 -13.50 8.15
CA LYS A 11 11.32 -12.81 8.38
C LYS A 11 11.30 -11.34 7.95
N ASP A 12 10.34 -10.94 7.12
CA ASP A 12 10.25 -9.57 6.58
C ASP A 12 9.41 -8.65 7.46
N ASN A 13 8.62 -9.19 8.38
CA ASN A 13 7.63 -8.42 9.15
C ASN A 13 8.23 -7.19 9.84
N ALA A 14 9.37 -7.36 10.52
CA ALA A 14 10.01 -6.25 11.23
C ALA A 14 10.53 -5.18 10.28
N SER A 15 11.09 -5.59 9.14
CA SER A 15 11.60 -4.66 8.12
C SER A 15 10.47 -3.85 7.50
N VAL A 16 9.34 -4.49 7.20
CA VAL A 16 8.16 -3.82 6.63
C VAL A 16 7.59 -2.81 7.63
N GLU A 17 7.45 -3.19 8.89
CA GLU A 17 7.00 -2.26 9.92
C GLU A 17 7.91 -1.03 9.99
N ASN A 18 9.21 -1.26 9.99
CA ASN A 18 10.19 -0.17 10.05
C ASN A 18 10.08 0.78 8.85
N ILE A 19 9.89 0.23 7.63
CA ILE A 19 9.71 1.04 6.42
C ILE A 19 8.48 1.92 6.55
N ILE A 20 7.36 1.33 6.96
CA ILE A 20 6.10 2.07 7.10
C ILE A 20 6.24 3.20 8.11
N ARG A 21 6.82 2.91 9.28
CA ARG A 21 7.02 3.94 10.30
C ARG A 21 7.97 5.05 9.83
N THR A 22 9.05 4.69 9.16
CA THR A 22 10.00 5.64 8.59
C THR A 22 9.33 6.58 7.59
N CYS A 23 8.53 6.02 6.67
CA CYS A 23 7.82 6.81 5.67
C CYS A 23 6.73 7.69 6.30
N LEU A 24 6.01 7.18 7.29
CA LEU A 24 4.97 7.98 7.97
C LEU A 24 5.58 9.17 8.72
N LEU A 25 6.73 8.99 9.35
CA LEU A 25 7.42 10.09 10.04
C LEU A 25 7.79 11.23 9.09
N GLU A 26 8.15 10.92 7.85
CA GLU A 26 8.46 11.94 6.84
C GLU A 26 7.31 12.91 6.60
N PHE A 27 6.06 12.44 6.76
CA PHE A 27 4.86 13.20 6.44
C PHE A 27 4.03 13.55 7.68
N GLY A 28 4.58 13.39 8.87
CA GLY A 28 3.88 13.67 10.11
C GLY A 28 2.75 12.69 10.41
N GLY A 29 2.83 11.48 9.87
CA GLY A 29 1.80 10.45 9.98
C GLY A 29 1.90 9.56 11.23
N ASN A 30 2.72 9.92 12.20
CA ASN A 30 2.91 9.18 13.44
C ASN A 30 1.83 9.54 14.48
N ARG A 31 0.56 9.29 14.13
CA ARG A 31 -0.59 9.68 14.95
C ARG A 31 -1.78 8.74 14.75
N GLU A 32 -2.77 8.87 15.63
CA GLU A 32 -4.02 8.12 15.56
C GLU A 32 -4.77 8.37 14.25
N GLY A 33 -5.51 7.36 13.79
CA GLY A 33 -6.30 7.45 12.56
C GLY A 33 -5.50 7.17 11.31
N LEU A 34 -4.25 6.73 11.45
CA LEU A 34 -3.36 6.38 10.34
C LEU A 34 -2.72 5.00 10.63
N ALA A 35 -2.00 4.48 9.65
CA ALA A 35 -1.36 3.17 9.74
C ALA A 35 -0.40 3.02 10.92
N TRP A 36 0.10 4.13 11.46
CA TRP A 36 0.97 4.14 12.64
C TRP A 36 0.39 3.34 13.82
N CYS A 37 -0.94 3.38 13.98
CA CYS A 37 -1.63 2.72 15.08
C CYS A 37 -2.26 1.39 14.72
N ASP A 38 -2.03 0.88 13.50
CA ASP A 38 -2.62 -0.40 13.10
C ASP A 38 -2.05 -1.54 13.94
N PRO A 39 -2.90 -2.36 14.58
CA PRO A 39 -2.44 -3.41 15.50
C PRO A 39 -1.71 -4.55 14.78
N ASP A 40 -1.91 -4.71 13.47
CA ASP A 40 -1.26 -5.74 12.67
C ASP A 40 0.07 -5.29 12.05
N LEU A 41 0.46 -4.04 12.28
CA LEU A 41 1.74 -3.53 11.80
C LEU A 41 2.88 -4.36 12.42
N GLY A 42 3.64 -5.03 11.58
CA GLY A 42 4.67 -5.98 12.04
C GLY A 42 4.23 -7.45 11.95
N ARG A 43 3.01 -7.73 11.46
CA ARG A 43 2.49 -9.10 11.32
C ARG A 43 1.85 -9.35 9.95
N PHE A 44 2.30 -8.63 8.92
CA PHE A 44 1.67 -8.73 7.60
C PHE A 44 1.77 -10.10 6.96
N SER A 45 2.79 -10.90 7.27
CA SER A 45 2.86 -12.27 6.77
C SER A 45 1.65 -13.11 7.20
N GLU A 46 1.03 -12.77 8.33
CA GLU A 46 -0.19 -13.41 8.81
C GLU A 46 -1.44 -12.72 8.27
N THR A 47 -1.46 -11.38 8.34
CA THR A 47 -2.61 -10.56 7.95
C THR A 47 -3.03 -10.79 6.50
N TYR A 48 -2.05 -10.93 5.61
CA TYR A 48 -2.30 -11.09 4.18
C TYR A 48 -2.27 -12.54 3.69
N ASN A 49 -2.25 -13.50 4.59
CA ASN A 49 -2.18 -14.92 4.25
C ASN A 49 -3.58 -15.52 4.05
N LYS A 50 -4.31 -15.02 3.05
CA LYS A 50 -5.61 -15.55 2.65
C LYS A 50 -5.94 -15.15 1.22
N GLU A 51 -6.82 -15.91 0.58
CA GLU A 51 -7.22 -15.66 -0.80
C GLU A 51 -7.83 -14.27 -0.97
N GLY A 52 -7.42 -13.55 -2.01
CA GLY A 52 -7.84 -12.18 -2.26
C GLY A 52 -7.03 -11.13 -1.49
N PHE A 53 -6.14 -11.57 -0.61
CA PHE A 53 -5.23 -10.71 0.15
C PHE A 53 -3.80 -11.11 -0.16
N LYS A 54 -2.93 -10.14 -0.33
CA LYS A 54 -1.51 -10.41 -0.56
C LYS A 54 -0.67 -9.17 -0.25
N TYR A 55 0.52 -9.39 0.26
CA TYR A 55 1.50 -8.33 0.45
C TYR A 55 2.81 -8.72 -0.24
N TRP A 56 3.37 -7.79 -1.01
CA TRP A 56 4.65 -7.99 -1.68
C TRP A 56 5.69 -7.06 -1.07
N VAL A 57 6.92 -7.54 -1.02
CA VAL A 57 8.08 -6.78 -0.58
C VAL A 57 9.07 -6.68 -1.73
N ALA A 58 9.82 -5.59 -1.74
CA ALA A 58 10.92 -5.39 -2.69
C ALA A 58 12.23 -5.35 -1.94
N GLU A 59 13.17 -6.20 -2.35
CA GLU A 59 14.52 -6.17 -1.79
C GLU A 59 15.51 -5.66 -2.82
N ASP A 60 16.52 -4.92 -2.34
CA ASP A 60 17.58 -4.42 -3.20
C ASP A 60 18.65 -5.51 -3.43
N GLU A 61 19.71 -5.16 -4.14
CA GLU A 61 20.78 -6.11 -4.48
C GLU A 61 21.52 -6.68 -3.25
N SER A 62 21.46 -5.98 -2.11
CA SER A 62 22.06 -6.44 -0.86
C SER A 62 21.12 -7.32 -0.03
N GLY A 63 19.87 -7.48 -0.47
CA GLY A 63 18.86 -8.22 0.26
C GLY A 63 18.07 -7.37 1.26
N LYS A 64 18.30 -6.05 1.30
CA LYS A 64 17.57 -5.13 2.18
C LYS A 64 16.17 -4.89 1.63
N ILE A 65 15.16 -4.97 2.50
CA ILE A 65 13.80 -4.63 2.12
C ILE A 65 13.67 -3.11 2.05
N VAL A 66 13.24 -2.60 0.89
CA VAL A 66 13.18 -1.16 0.62
C VAL A 66 11.78 -0.65 0.27
N GLY A 67 10.83 -1.55 0.09
CA GLY A 67 9.45 -1.15 -0.23
C GLY A 67 8.49 -2.31 -0.15
N GLY A 68 7.21 -2.01 -0.31
CA GLY A 68 6.17 -3.01 -0.32
C GLY A 68 4.81 -2.44 -0.67
N VAL A 69 3.85 -3.33 -0.93
CA VAL A 69 2.47 -2.98 -1.27
C VAL A 69 1.57 -4.17 -0.96
N GLY A 70 0.35 -3.88 -0.54
CA GLY A 70 -0.66 -4.89 -0.26
C GLY A 70 -1.96 -4.67 -1.01
N ILE A 71 -2.69 -5.77 -1.19
CA ILE A 71 -4.08 -5.77 -1.63
C ILE A 71 -4.88 -6.49 -0.55
N GLY A 72 -5.98 -5.88 -0.12
CA GLY A 72 -6.92 -6.48 0.82
C GLY A 72 -8.35 -6.24 0.37
N GLY A 73 -9.27 -7.11 0.77
CA GLY A 73 -10.70 -6.95 0.48
C GLY A 73 -11.29 -5.83 1.32
N LEU A 74 -12.17 -5.03 0.74
CA LEU A 74 -12.85 -3.94 1.42
C LEU A 74 -14.36 -4.14 1.44
N ASP A 75 -14.95 -4.49 0.31
CA ASP A 75 -16.39 -4.67 0.16
C ASP A 75 -16.63 -5.89 -0.74
N ASP A 76 -16.91 -7.02 -0.11
CA ASP A 76 -17.08 -8.29 -0.83
C ASP A 76 -18.30 -8.29 -1.73
N THR A 77 -19.38 -7.63 -1.31
CA THR A 77 -20.64 -7.59 -2.08
C THR A 77 -20.42 -6.91 -3.42
N ASN A 78 -19.69 -5.81 -3.45
CA ASN A 78 -19.45 -5.03 -4.67
C ASN A 78 -18.09 -5.33 -5.31
N LYS A 79 -17.35 -6.29 -4.78
CA LYS A 79 -16.04 -6.70 -5.30
C LYS A 79 -15.05 -5.53 -5.34
N VAL A 80 -14.94 -4.81 -4.23
CA VAL A 80 -13.99 -3.71 -4.08
C VAL A 80 -12.86 -4.13 -3.15
N CYS A 81 -11.64 -3.96 -3.62
CA CYS A 81 -10.45 -4.16 -2.80
C CYS A 81 -9.84 -2.80 -2.42
N GLU A 82 -8.84 -2.85 -1.56
CA GLU A 82 -8.08 -1.67 -1.19
C GLU A 82 -6.59 -1.90 -1.47
N LEU A 83 -5.97 -0.90 -2.09
CA LEU A 83 -4.51 -0.84 -2.20
C LEU A 83 -4.01 -0.35 -0.85
N GLN A 84 -3.21 -1.16 -0.18
CA GLN A 84 -2.84 -0.95 1.22
C GLN A 84 -1.34 -0.88 1.42
N LYS A 85 -0.92 -0.01 2.34
CA LYS A 85 0.44 0.01 2.86
C LYS A 85 1.51 0.02 1.76
N MET A 86 1.32 0.86 0.74
CA MET A 86 2.31 1.05 -0.31
C MET A 86 3.32 2.10 0.13
N TYR A 87 4.51 1.65 0.47
CA TYR A 87 5.59 2.52 0.95
C TYR A 87 6.91 2.12 0.31
N CYS A 88 7.72 3.11 -0.03
CA CYS A 88 9.07 2.91 -0.53
C CYS A 88 10.01 3.84 0.21
N LEU A 89 11.14 3.31 0.67
CA LEU A 89 12.17 4.13 1.30
C LEU A 89 12.68 5.19 0.33
N LYS A 90 13.11 6.31 0.88
CA LYS A 90 13.54 7.46 0.11
C LYS A 90 14.59 7.10 -0.95
N GLU A 91 15.56 6.27 -0.59
CA GLU A 91 16.65 5.85 -1.49
C GLU A 91 16.17 5.01 -2.70
N SER A 92 14.98 4.42 -2.62
CA SER A 92 14.42 3.62 -3.71
C SER A 92 13.46 4.41 -4.61
N ARG A 93 13.17 5.64 -4.26
CA ARG A 93 12.24 6.48 -5.05
C ARG A 93 12.92 6.99 -6.31
N GLY A 94 12.13 7.18 -7.37
CA GLY A 94 12.64 7.63 -8.66
C GLY A 94 13.36 6.55 -9.46
N THR A 95 13.25 5.29 -9.04
CA THR A 95 13.93 4.15 -9.69
C THR A 95 12.99 3.29 -10.53
N GLY A 96 11.68 3.59 -10.51
CA GLY A 96 10.68 2.76 -11.17
C GLY A 96 10.09 1.67 -10.29
N LEU A 97 10.56 1.52 -9.05
CA LEU A 97 10.08 0.49 -8.13
C LEU A 97 8.58 0.63 -7.85
N ALA A 98 8.10 1.83 -7.60
CA ALA A 98 6.68 2.05 -7.32
C ALA A 98 5.79 1.60 -8.49
N HIS A 99 6.23 1.80 -9.73
CA HIS A 99 5.51 1.33 -10.92
C HIS A 99 5.42 -0.19 -10.96
N GLU A 100 6.51 -0.87 -10.66
CA GLU A 100 6.54 -2.33 -10.66
C GLU A 100 5.64 -2.90 -9.57
N LEU A 101 5.66 -2.31 -8.38
CA LEU A 101 4.80 -2.71 -7.26
C LEU A 101 3.32 -2.49 -7.60
N MET A 102 2.98 -1.32 -8.13
CA MET A 102 1.60 -0.99 -8.50
C MET A 102 1.08 -1.95 -9.57
N LYS A 103 1.86 -2.19 -10.60
CA LYS A 103 1.48 -3.09 -11.70
C LYS A 103 1.17 -4.49 -11.18
N LEU A 104 2.05 -5.02 -10.34
CA LEU A 104 1.89 -6.35 -9.76
C LEU A 104 0.64 -6.43 -8.87
N ALA A 105 0.44 -5.42 -8.03
CA ALA A 105 -0.72 -5.37 -7.14
C ALA A 105 -2.04 -5.33 -7.92
N LEU A 106 -2.12 -4.49 -8.95
CA LEU A 106 -3.33 -4.37 -9.76
C LEU A 106 -3.60 -5.62 -10.59
N GLU A 107 -2.59 -6.29 -11.11
CA GLU A 107 -2.75 -7.54 -11.83
C GLU A 107 -3.33 -8.63 -10.91
N TYR A 108 -2.87 -8.69 -9.67
CA TYR A 108 -3.44 -9.61 -8.68
C TYR A 108 -4.90 -9.23 -8.35
N ALA A 109 -5.16 -7.96 -8.11
CA ALA A 109 -6.48 -7.47 -7.74
C ALA A 109 -7.54 -7.80 -8.79
N LYS A 110 -7.19 -7.71 -10.08
CA LYS A 110 -8.11 -8.01 -11.19
C LYS A 110 -8.66 -9.43 -11.14
N LYS A 111 -7.95 -10.36 -10.52
CA LYS A 111 -8.39 -11.76 -10.42
C LYS A 111 -9.57 -11.93 -9.47
N TYR A 112 -9.74 -11.03 -8.50
CA TYR A 112 -10.69 -11.18 -7.41
C TYR A 112 -11.69 -10.02 -7.30
N TYR A 113 -11.38 -8.85 -7.86
CA TYR A 113 -12.14 -7.63 -7.61
C TYR A 113 -12.43 -6.86 -8.89
N LYS A 114 -13.43 -5.96 -8.82
CA LYS A 114 -13.84 -5.10 -9.93
C LYS A 114 -13.36 -3.68 -9.78
N LYS A 115 -13.10 -3.25 -8.55
CA LYS A 115 -12.62 -1.88 -8.24
C LYS A 115 -11.57 -1.93 -7.16
N CYS A 116 -10.69 -0.95 -7.18
CA CYS A 116 -9.64 -0.78 -6.18
C CYS A 116 -9.74 0.63 -5.58
N TYR A 117 -9.81 0.69 -4.27
CA TYR A 117 -9.90 1.91 -3.49
C TYR A 117 -8.58 2.16 -2.75
N LEU A 118 -8.28 3.41 -2.43
CA LEU A 118 -7.18 3.74 -1.52
C LEU A 118 -7.46 5.04 -0.77
N GLU A 119 -6.81 5.16 0.38
CA GLU A 119 -6.82 6.35 1.23
C GLU A 119 -5.41 6.86 1.42
N THR A 120 -5.23 8.18 1.44
CA THR A 120 -3.91 8.77 1.60
C THR A 120 -4.00 10.16 2.24
N LEU A 121 -2.86 10.82 2.39
CA LEU A 121 -2.76 12.17 2.93
C LEU A 121 -2.48 13.17 1.81
N SER A 122 -3.08 14.34 1.90
CA SER A 122 -2.93 15.40 0.90
C SER A 122 -1.49 15.92 0.80
N ASN A 123 -0.73 15.86 1.90
CA ASN A 123 0.67 16.32 1.91
C ASN A 123 1.64 15.35 1.22
N MET A 124 1.16 14.15 0.87
CA MET A 124 1.95 13.19 0.09
C MET A 124 1.78 13.49 -1.40
N VAL A 125 2.32 14.62 -1.84
CA VAL A 125 2.08 15.18 -3.18
C VAL A 125 2.52 14.24 -4.31
N ALA A 126 3.70 13.66 -4.20
CA ALA A 126 4.21 12.73 -5.22
C ALA A 126 3.34 11.48 -5.34
N ALA A 127 2.88 10.95 -4.21
CA ALA A 127 2.00 9.78 -4.19
C ALA A 127 0.67 10.08 -4.85
N ASN A 128 0.06 11.24 -4.55
CA ASN A 128 -1.20 11.64 -5.17
C ASN A 128 -1.08 11.75 -6.68
N LYS A 129 -0.01 12.36 -7.20
CA LYS A 129 0.25 12.43 -8.65
C LYS A 129 0.40 11.04 -9.27
N PHE A 130 1.07 10.14 -8.57
CA PHE A 130 1.29 8.77 -9.01
C PHE A 130 -0.04 8.02 -9.16
N TYR A 131 -0.93 8.13 -8.17
CA TYR A 131 -2.23 7.47 -8.25
C TYR A 131 -3.09 7.99 -9.40
N ILE A 132 -3.12 9.30 -9.62
CA ILE A 132 -3.85 9.91 -10.73
C ILE A 132 -3.29 9.39 -12.06
N LYS A 133 -1.98 9.31 -12.20
CA LYS A 133 -1.32 8.79 -13.40
C LYS A 133 -1.73 7.35 -13.71
N TYR A 134 -1.98 6.54 -12.67
CA TYR A 134 -2.43 5.16 -12.84
C TYR A 134 -3.92 5.02 -13.10
N GLY A 135 -4.64 6.12 -13.21
CA GLY A 135 -6.06 6.12 -13.55
C GLY A 135 -6.99 6.06 -12.35
N PHE A 136 -6.47 6.27 -11.13
CA PHE A 136 -7.32 6.42 -9.96
C PHE A 136 -8.04 7.77 -10.04
N GLU A 137 -9.34 7.76 -9.74
CA GLU A 137 -10.17 8.95 -9.72
C GLU A 137 -10.40 9.41 -8.29
N LYS A 138 -10.25 10.70 -8.04
CA LYS A 138 -10.42 11.27 -6.72
C LYS A 138 -11.89 11.30 -6.32
N LEU A 139 -12.17 10.86 -5.09
CA LEU A 139 -13.49 10.91 -4.49
C LEU A 139 -13.63 12.14 -3.58
N GLU A 140 -14.84 12.62 -3.40
CA GLU A 140 -15.14 13.75 -2.50
C GLU A 140 -15.23 13.33 -1.03
N LYS A 141 -15.42 12.02 -0.79
CA LYS A 141 -15.56 11.45 0.54
C LYS A 141 -15.07 9.98 0.52
N PRO A 142 -14.80 9.37 1.70
CA PRO A 142 -14.42 7.96 1.75
C PRO A 142 -15.51 7.07 1.13
N TYR A 143 -15.10 6.00 0.48
CA TYR A 143 -16.02 4.98 -0.03
C TYR A 143 -16.71 4.27 1.14
N LEU A 144 -15.93 3.89 2.16
CA LEU A 144 -16.39 3.34 3.42
C LEU A 144 -15.64 3.98 4.57
N GLN A 145 -16.26 4.02 5.75
CA GLN A 145 -15.59 4.44 6.97
C GLN A 145 -14.58 3.36 7.34
N THR A 146 -13.30 3.72 7.47
CA THR A 146 -12.23 2.80 7.87
C THR A 146 -11.58 3.29 9.16
N GLU A 147 -10.68 2.47 9.71
CA GLU A 147 -9.88 2.84 10.88
C GLU A 147 -8.87 3.95 10.58
N HIS A 148 -8.59 4.22 9.29
CA HIS A 148 -7.71 5.30 8.86
C HIS A 148 -8.49 6.61 8.68
N TYR A 149 -9.24 7.00 9.69
CA TYR A 149 -10.12 8.18 9.64
C TYR A 149 -9.38 9.51 9.50
N ALA A 150 -8.06 9.55 9.73
CA ALA A 150 -7.27 10.76 9.56
C ALA A 150 -6.77 10.96 8.13
N CYS A 151 -6.96 9.99 7.24
CA CYS A 151 -6.71 10.19 5.81
C CYS A 151 -7.71 11.22 5.27
N ASP A 152 -7.25 12.10 4.41
CA ASP A 152 -8.05 13.22 3.89
C ASP A 152 -8.16 13.25 2.37
N VAL A 153 -7.65 12.21 1.68
CA VAL A 153 -7.78 12.06 0.22
C VAL A 153 -8.10 10.60 -0.10
N TRP A 154 -9.05 10.40 -1.00
CA TRP A 154 -9.56 9.07 -1.36
C TRP A 154 -9.63 8.92 -2.87
N TYR A 155 -9.31 7.74 -3.36
CA TYR A 155 -9.30 7.43 -4.79
C TYR A 155 -9.95 6.09 -5.06
N ILE A 156 -10.53 5.94 -6.24
CA ILE A 156 -11.07 4.66 -6.71
C ILE A 156 -10.69 4.44 -8.18
N LYS A 157 -10.53 3.18 -8.56
CA LYS A 157 -10.17 2.80 -9.92
C LYS A 157 -10.95 1.55 -10.33
N ASN A 158 -11.49 1.57 -11.55
CA ASN A 158 -12.06 0.36 -12.14
C ASN A 158 -10.91 -0.55 -12.60
N LEU A 159 -11.04 -1.84 -12.31
CA LEU A 159 -10.04 -2.83 -12.67
C LEU A 159 -10.36 -3.53 -14.00
#